data_05109bd036163e87083eb59ec4b52389
#
_entry.id   05109bd036163e87083eb59ec4b52389
#
_cell.length_a   1.000
_cell.length_b   1.000
_cell.length_c   1.000
_cell.angle_alpha   90.00
_cell.angle_beta   90.00
_cell.angle_gamma   90.00
#
_symmetry.space_group_name_H-M   'P 1'
#
loop_
_entity.id
_entity.type
_entity.pdbx_description
1 polymer ?
#
loop_
_entity_poly.entity_id
_entity_poly.type
_entity_poly.pdbx_seq_one_letter_code
_entity_poly.pdbx_strand_id
1 'polypeptide(L)'
;MSLRGIAVETLKLPTFAPLARRIYDRFFERQRSGNHYRGVYASHAEALQAVPAKLRSSYDNDDAASRYRERTRQLSVSDYPVLYWVSRLLDDGARSVFDLGGHIGMAYYAYQRYRPFPPDVRWTVCDLPKAMAAGRSWAAAHDNAGCLTFADDRRRADQQDVLLVLGALQYFDFDFPTWLASLAHPPRHVIISLTPMHATEDFYTLQNMGFACVPYHVHSRPAFLQAMAGLGYRVVDDWCSEERECRIPFAHDHDVEGYSGFYLTNETGSGVRPPAASRPS
;
A
#
# COMPACT_ATOMS: atom_id res chain seq x y z
N MET A 1 4.57 -41.47 -4.61
CA MET A 1 3.86 -40.50 -3.74
C MET A 1 4.53 -40.52 -2.38
N SER A 2 5.01 -39.40 -1.87
CA SER A 2 5.65 -39.35 -0.56
C SER A 2 4.59 -39.36 0.54
N LEU A 3 4.91 -39.93 1.72
CA LEU A 3 4.03 -39.93 2.91
C LEU A 3 3.53 -38.52 3.28
N ARG A 4 4.30 -37.48 2.97
CA ARG A 4 3.89 -36.08 3.09
C ARG A 4 2.75 -35.70 2.12
N GLY A 5 2.79 -36.19 0.88
CA GLY A 5 1.74 -35.92 -0.12
C GLY A 5 0.42 -36.56 0.26
N ILE A 6 0.44 -37.78 0.77
CA ILE A 6 -0.76 -38.50 1.24
C ILE A 6 -1.38 -37.81 2.44
N ALA A 7 -0.56 -37.36 3.41
CA ALA A 7 -1.05 -36.62 4.60
C ALA A 7 -1.71 -35.26 4.23
N VAL A 8 -1.18 -34.56 3.25
CA VAL A 8 -1.74 -33.27 2.79
C VAL A 8 -3.05 -33.48 2.03
N GLU A 9 -3.16 -34.53 1.20
CA GLU A 9 -4.41 -34.85 0.51
C GLU A 9 -5.50 -35.36 1.45
N THR A 10 -5.14 -36.17 2.45
CA THR A 10 -6.11 -36.66 3.45
C THR A 10 -6.69 -35.52 4.29
N LEU A 11 -5.91 -34.46 4.57
CA LEU A 11 -6.37 -33.27 5.27
C LEU A 11 -7.31 -32.36 4.44
N LYS A 12 -7.38 -32.57 3.11
CA LYS A 12 -8.33 -31.88 2.22
C LYS A 12 -9.74 -32.49 2.25
N LEU A 13 -9.93 -33.69 2.83
CA LEU A 13 -11.25 -34.29 2.95
C LEU A 13 -12.14 -33.46 3.93
N PRO A 14 -13.42 -33.25 3.61
CA PRO A 14 -14.33 -32.42 4.43
C PRO A 14 -14.41 -32.85 5.90
N THR A 15 -14.29 -34.14 6.17
CA THR A 15 -14.31 -34.70 7.53
C THR A 15 -13.14 -34.28 8.41
N PHE A 16 -11.98 -33.93 7.81
CA PHE A 16 -10.79 -33.49 8.54
C PHE A 16 -10.60 -31.97 8.56
N ALA A 17 -11.45 -31.22 7.87
CA ALA A 17 -11.36 -29.75 7.79
C ALA A 17 -11.29 -29.05 9.17
N PRO A 18 -12.07 -29.44 10.20
CA PRO A 18 -11.97 -28.80 11.53
C PRO A 18 -10.61 -29.03 12.20
N LEU A 19 -10.04 -30.23 12.05
CA LEU A 19 -8.72 -30.53 12.61
C LEU A 19 -7.62 -29.77 11.86
N ALA A 20 -7.69 -29.74 10.53
CA ALA A 20 -6.77 -29.01 9.69
C ALA A 20 -6.77 -27.50 10.01
N ARG A 21 -7.96 -26.89 10.21
CA ARG A 21 -8.10 -25.49 10.65
C ARG A 21 -7.43 -25.26 12.00
N ARG A 22 -7.65 -26.11 13.01
CA ARG A 22 -7.01 -26.00 14.32
C ARG A 22 -5.48 -26.11 14.25
N ILE A 23 -4.96 -26.98 13.38
CA ILE A 23 -3.52 -27.11 13.14
C ILE A 23 -2.99 -25.82 12.51
N TYR A 24 -3.70 -25.30 11.49
CA TYR A 24 -3.33 -24.05 10.84
C TYR A 24 -3.39 -22.85 11.78
N ASP A 25 -4.42 -22.75 12.64
CA ASP A 25 -4.52 -21.66 13.62
C ASP A 25 -3.29 -21.61 14.54
N ARG A 26 -2.87 -22.78 15.03
CA ARG A 26 -1.64 -22.89 15.83
C ARG A 26 -0.37 -22.55 15.05
N PHE A 27 -0.32 -22.93 13.78
CA PHE A 27 0.76 -22.55 12.88
C PHE A 27 0.78 -21.03 12.67
N PHE A 28 -0.37 -20.42 12.32
CA PHE A 28 -0.53 -18.99 12.11
C PHE A 28 -0.07 -18.19 13.33
N GLU A 29 -0.45 -18.59 14.54
CA GLU A 29 -0.06 -17.92 15.78
C GLU A 29 1.44 -18.01 16.11
N ARG A 30 2.12 -19.02 15.59
CA ARG A 30 3.55 -19.26 15.86
C ARG A 30 4.50 -18.62 14.84
N GLN A 31 3.98 -18.12 13.74
CA GLN A 31 4.80 -17.51 12.71
C GLN A 31 5.53 -16.27 13.23
N ARG A 32 6.80 -16.13 12.83
CA ARG A 32 7.67 -15.02 13.21
C ARG A 32 8.21 -14.27 12.00
N SER A 33 7.85 -14.70 10.79
CA SER A 33 8.27 -14.07 9.52
C SER A 33 7.34 -14.50 8.40
N GLY A 34 7.40 -13.80 7.26
CA GLY A 34 6.58 -14.07 6.08
C GLY A 34 5.21 -13.41 6.18
N ASN A 35 4.38 -13.67 5.19
CA ASN A 35 3.00 -13.22 5.13
C ASN A 35 2.09 -14.46 5.21
N HIS A 36 1.32 -14.55 6.28
CA HIS A 36 0.36 -15.62 6.50
C HIS A 36 -1.02 -15.03 6.69
N TYR A 37 -2.00 -15.59 6.00
CA TYR A 37 -3.37 -15.06 6.02
C TYR A 37 -4.32 -16.03 6.72
N ARG A 38 -5.36 -15.49 7.40
CA ARG A 38 -6.32 -16.31 8.12
C ARG A 38 -7.71 -15.68 8.14
N GLY A 39 -8.68 -16.45 7.67
CA GLY A 39 -10.10 -16.12 7.75
C GLY A 39 -10.54 -15.07 6.74
N VAL A 40 -11.84 -14.97 6.58
CA VAL A 40 -12.53 -13.95 5.77
C VAL A 40 -13.54 -13.27 6.68
N TYR A 41 -13.54 -11.95 6.69
CA TYR A 41 -14.35 -11.11 7.59
C TYR A 41 -15.03 -10.01 6.79
N ALA A 42 -16.25 -9.67 7.18
CA ALA A 42 -17.05 -8.66 6.49
C ALA A 42 -16.59 -7.22 6.79
N SER A 43 -15.82 -7.01 7.86
CA SER A 43 -15.39 -5.67 8.26
C SER A 43 -14.01 -5.65 8.94
N HIS A 44 -13.39 -4.46 8.92
CA HIS A 44 -12.16 -4.22 9.68
C HIS A 44 -12.32 -4.54 11.17
N ALA A 45 -13.47 -4.17 11.76
CA ALA A 45 -13.75 -4.39 13.19
C ALA A 45 -13.83 -5.89 13.53
N GLU A 46 -14.49 -6.70 12.69
CA GLU A 46 -14.54 -8.15 12.86
C GLU A 46 -13.15 -8.78 12.74
N ALA A 47 -12.38 -8.39 11.73
CA ALA A 47 -11.02 -8.86 11.57
C ALA A 47 -10.15 -8.50 12.77
N LEU A 48 -10.25 -7.26 13.27
CA LEU A 48 -9.51 -6.80 14.45
C LEU A 48 -9.85 -7.60 15.72
N GLN A 49 -11.13 -7.90 15.93
CA GLN A 49 -11.58 -8.75 17.05
C GLN A 49 -11.07 -10.19 16.95
N ALA A 50 -10.83 -10.68 15.73
CA ALA A 50 -10.31 -12.01 15.48
C ALA A 50 -8.78 -12.14 15.62
N VAL A 51 -8.05 -11.02 15.85
CA VAL A 51 -6.61 -11.07 16.12
C VAL A 51 -6.35 -11.88 17.38
N PRO A 52 -5.49 -12.92 17.34
CA PRO A 52 -5.18 -13.70 18.54
C PRO A 52 -4.55 -12.83 19.63
N ALA A 53 -5.01 -12.97 20.87
CA ALA A 53 -4.56 -12.16 22.03
C ALA A 53 -3.04 -12.21 22.25
N LYS A 54 -2.36 -13.26 21.74
CA LYS A 54 -0.90 -13.41 21.85
C LYS A 54 -0.12 -12.66 20.79
N LEU A 55 -0.79 -12.13 19.76
CA LEU A 55 -0.17 -11.42 18.65
C LEU A 55 -0.34 -9.91 18.81
N ARG A 56 0.57 -9.16 18.22
CA ARG A 56 0.47 -7.70 18.15
C ARG A 56 -0.59 -7.30 17.13
N SER A 57 -1.52 -6.45 17.51
CA SER A 57 -2.60 -5.95 16.64
C SER A 57 -2.28 -4.62 15.94
N SER A 58 -1.03 -4.14 16.02
CA SER A 58 -0.62 -2.86 15.44
C SER A 58 0.67 -3.01 14.66
N TYR A 59 0.70 -2.37 13.49
CA TYR A 59 1.90 -2.20 12.68
C TYR A 59 2.83 -1.10 13.23
N ASP A 60 2.31 -0.16 14.04
CA ASP A 60 3.08 0.92 14.64
C ASP A 60 3.96 0.42 15.79
N ASN A 61 5.04 -0.26 15.43
CA ASN A 61 6.02 -0.79 16.37
C ASN A 61 7.46 -0.65 15.84
N ASP A 62 8.44 -0.78 16.73
CA ASP A 62 9.85 -0.51 16.41
C ASP A 62 10.44 -1.53 15.44
N ASP A 63 9.94 -2.78 15.46
CA ASP A 63 10.37 -3.81 14.52
C ASP A 63 9.93 -3.46 13.10
N ALA A 64 8.70 -2.97 12.93
CA ALA A 64 8.19 -2.49 11.64
C ALA A 64 8.99 -1.28 11.17
N ALA A 65 9.19 -0.27 12.02
CA ALA A 65 9.89 0.97 11.69
C ALA A 65 11.34 0.76 11.22
N SER A 66 12.01 -0.32 11.68
CA SER A 66 13.42 -0.60 11.35
C SER A 66 13.62 -1.44 10.08
N ARG A 67 12.60 -2.17 9.62
CA ARG A 67 12.75 -3.26 8.62
C ARG A 67 13.10 -2.83 7.20
N TYR A 68 12.69 -1.66 6.77
CA TYR A 68 12.67 -1.37 5.34
C TYR A 68 13.83 -0.50 4.84
N ARG A 69 14.90 -0.34 5.63
CA ARG A 69 16.07 0.48 5.23
C ARG A 69 16.75 -0.02 3.95
N GLU A 70 16.82 -1.33 3.74
CA GLU A 70 17.42 -1.88 2.51
C GLU A 70 16.63 -1.53 1.26
N ARG A 71 15.31 -1.39 1.38
CA ARG A 71 14.44 -1.01 0.25
C ARG A 71 14.65 0.42 -0.25
N THR A 72 15.33 1.27 0.50
CA THR A 72 15.76 2.59 0.01
C THR A 72 16.86 2.51 -1.06
N ARG A 73 17.41 1.33 -1.29
CA ARG A 73 18.56 1.11 -2.19
C ARG A 73 18.24 0.29 -3.43
N GLN A 74 17.12 -0.43 -3.43
CA GLN A 74 16.80 -1.39 -4.49
C GLN A 74 15.35 -1.22 -4.93
N LEU A 75 15.11 -1.38 -6.24
CA LEU A 75 13.78 -1.50 -6.82
C LEU A 75 13.35 -2.95 -6.85
N SER A 76 12.07 -3.20 -6.57
CA SER A 76 11.39 -4.44 -6.92
C SER A 76 10.81 -4.33 -8.33
N VAL A 77 10.41 -5.44 -8.93
CA VAL A 77 9.75 -5.43 -10.25
C VAL A 77 8.50 -4.55 -10.24
N SER A 78 7.73 -4.59 -9.16
CA SER A 78 6.53 -3.77 -8.93
C SER A 78 6.76 -2.26 -8.85
N ASP A 79 8.01 -1.81 -8.65
CA ASP A 79 8.35 -0.38 -8.58
C ASP A 79 8.50 0.25 -9.97
N TYR A 80 8.82 -0.54 -11.01
CA TYR A 80 9.12 0.02 -12.35
C TYR A 80 7.96 0.79 -13.00
N PRO A 81 6.69 0.30 -12.98
CA PRO A 81 5.58 1.10 -13.50
C PRO A 81 5.39 2.40 -12.72
N VAL A 82 5.54 2.36 -11.39
CA VAL A 82 5.43 3.55 -10.54
C VAL A 82 6.55 4.55 -10.86
N LEU A 83 7.81 4.10 -10.94
CA LEU A 83 8.95 4.94 -11.30
C LEU A 83 8.76 5.56 -12.68
N TYR A 84 8.25 4.81 -13.66
CA TYR A 84 7.94 5.32 -15.00
C TYR A 84 6.94 6.48 -14.92
N TRP A 85 5.79 6.29 -14.25
CA TRP A 85 4.75 7.30 -14.18
C TRP A 85 5.17 8.52 -13.34
N VAL A 86 5.83 8.31 -12.20
CA VAL A 86 6.39 9.43 -11.40
C VAL A 86 7.38 10.24 -12.24
N SER A 87 8.26 9.58 -13.00
CA SER A 87 9.21 10.25 -13.86
C SER A 87 8.53 11.09 -14.94
N ARG A 88 7.53 10.53 -15.61
CA ARG A 88 6.72 11.23 -16.61
C ARG A 88 6.03 12.46 -16.03
N LEU A 89 5.39 12.31 -14.86
CA LEU A 89 4.68 13.42 -14.21
C LEU A 89 5.64 14.55 -13.79
N LEU A 90 6.83 14.22 -13.32
CA LEU A 90 7.84 15.22 -12.99
C LEU A 90 8.38 15.92 -14.25
N ASP A 91 8.53 15.21 -15.38
CA ASP A 91 8.89 15.81 -16.67
C ASP A 91 7.78 16.73 -17.18
N ASP A 92 6.51 16.37 -16.97
CA ASP A 92 5.33 17.13 -17.35
C ASP A 92 5.03 18.30 -16.37
N GLY A 93 5.91 18.55 -15.39
CA GLY A 93 5.86 19.74 -14.52
C GLY A 93 5.26 19.51 -13.13
N ALA A 94 4.91 18.30 -12.71
CA ALA A 94 4.55 18.01 -11.33
C ALA A 94 5.74 18.31 -10.39
N ARG A 95 5.47 18.92 -9.23
CA ARG A 95 6.51 19.32 -8.27
C ARG A 95 6.20 18.92 -6.83
N SER A 96 5.00 18.45 -6.56
CA SER A 96 4.59 18.02 -5.22
C SER A 96 4.05 16.60 -5.25
N VAL A 97 4.67 15.74 -4.44
CA VAL A 97 4.31 14.33 -4.30
C VAL A 97 3.95 14.06 -2.85
N PHE A 98 2.77 13.49 -2.64
CA PHE A 98 2.33 13.01 -1.32
C PHE A 98 2.33 11.49 -1.31
N ASP A 99 3.16 10.90 -0.46
CA ASP A 99 3.40 9.46 -0.36
C ASP A 99 2.71 8.93 0.91
N LEU A 100 1.46 8.45 0.75
CA LEU A 100 0.64 7.96 1.84
C LEU A 100 0.95 6.48 2.12
N GLY A 101 1.55 6.23 3.29
CA GLY A 101 2.10 4.93 3.65
C GLY A 101 3.53 4.73 3.14
N GLY A 102 4.26 5.82 2.86
CA GLY A 102 5.61 5.81 2.30
C GLY A 102 6.73 5.43 3.27
N HIS A 103 6.38 5.07 4.51
CA HIS A 103 7.29 4.64 5.57
C HIS A 103 8.38 5.68 5.85
N ILE A 104 9.66 5.34 5.71
CA ILE A 104 10.81 6.26 5.89
C ILE A 104 11.15 7.06 4.62
N GLY A 105 10.26 7.07 3.61
CA GLY A 105 10.53 7.64 2.29
C GLY A 105 11.20 6.64 1.34
N MET A 106 10.80 5.36 1.40
CA MET A 106 11.44 4.29 0.61
C MET A 106 11.46 4.59 -0.88
N ALA A 107 10.30 4.95 -1.45
CA ALA A 107 10.17 5.28 -2.87
C ALA A 107 11.01 6.52 -3.24
N TYR A 108 11.01 7.56 -2.42
CA TYR A 108 11.82 8.76 -2.61
C TYR A 108 13.29 8.41 -2.82
N TYR A 109 13.90 7.69 -1.87
CA TYR A 109 15.32 7.32 -1.96
C TYR A 109 15.62 6.34 -3.08
N ALA A 110 14.78 5.32 -3.25
CA ALA A 110 15.00 4.30 -4.28
C ALA A 110 14.92 4.91 -5.68
N TYR A 111 13.91 5.74 -5.95
CA TYR A 111 13.67 6.30 -7.29
C TYR A 111 14.70 7.33 -7.71
N GLN A 112 15.18 8.18 -6.79
CA GLN A 112 16.24 9.15 -7.06
C GLN A 112 17.54 8.52 -7.59
N ARG A 113 17.81 7.28 -7.24
CA ARG A 113 19.01 6.55 -7.71
C ARG A 113 18.98 6.26 -9.20
N TYR A 114 17.77 6.11 -9.76
CA TYR A 114 17.56 5.79 -11.18
C TYR A 114 17.21 7.03 -12.00
N ARG A 115 16.56 7.97 -11.36
CA ARG A 115 16.18 9.25 -11.96
C ARG A 115 16.31 10.38 -10.92
N PRO A 116 17.32 11.24 -11.03
CA PRO A 116 17.44 12.42 -10.18
C PRO A 116 16.18 13.29 -10.28
N PHE A 117 15.64 13.72 -9.15
CA PHE A 117 14.48 14.61 -9.15
C PHE A 117 14.88 16.06 -9.42
N PRO A 118 13.99 16.87 -10.04
CA PRO A 118 14.18 18.31 -10.10
C PRO A 118 14.39 18.90 -8.69
N PRO A 119 15.26 19.92 -8.54
CA PRO A 119 15.62 20.46 -7.23
C PRO A 119 14.47 21.15 -6.49
N ASP A 120 13.40 21.51 -7.21
CA ASP A 120 12.19 22.13 -6.68
C ASP A 120 11.07 21.14 -6.34
N VAL A 121 11.33 19.83 -6.48
CA VAL A 121 10.38 18.78 -6.06
C VAL A 121 10.25 18.78 -4.53
N ARG A 122 9.03 18.70 -4.07
CA ARG A 122 8.68 18.44 -2.67
C ARG A 122 8.02 17.07 -2.54
N TRP A 123 8.64 16.21 -1.75
CA TRP A 123 8.11 14.89 -1.45
C TRP A 123 7.70 14.82 0.02
N THR A 124 6.43 14.57 0.28
CA THR A 124 5.89 14.51 1.65
C THR A 124 5.40 13.10 1.94
N VAL A 125 5.96 12.47 2.95
CA VAL A 125 5.51 11.16 3.45
C VAL A 125 4.52 11.37 4.59
N CYS A 126 3.43 10.59 4.58
CA CYS A 126 2.50 10.46 5.70
C CYS A 126 2.34 8.97 6.02
N ASP A 127 2.69 8.60 7.23
CA ASP A 127 2.65 7.20 7.69
C ASP A 127 2.38 7.14 9.20
N LEU A 128 2.47 5.96 9.80
CA LEU A 128 2.35 5.75 11.23
C LEU A 128 3.45 6.50 12.02
N PRO A 129 3.16 6.94 13.25
CA PRO A 129 4.06 7.81 14.02
C PRO A 129 5.50 7.27 14.16
N LYS A 130 5.68 5.97 14.44
CA LYS A 130 7.03 5.39 14.60
C LYS A 130 7.79 5.30 13.27
N ALA A 131 7.11 4.97 12.19
CA ALA A 131 7.70 4.97 10.85
C ALA A 131 8.18 6.38 10.48
N MET A 132 7.36 7.40 10.71
CA MET A 132 7.71 8.80 10.45
C MET A 132 8.84 9.31 11.35
N ALA A 133 8.88 8.92 12.64
CA ALA A 133 9.97 9.27 13.52
C ALA A 133 11.31 8.68 13.04
N ALA A 134 11.29 7.40 12.63
CA ALA A 134 12.45 6.76 12.01
C ALA A 134 12.84 7.43 10.68
N GLY A 135 11.85 7.82 9.88
CA GLY A 135 12.03 8.53 8.61
C GLY A 135 12.68 9.90 8.78
N ARG A 136 12.21 10.72 9.72
CA ARG A 136 12.83 12.02 10.05
C ARG A 136 14.28 11.86 10.48
N SER A 137 14.57 10.86 11.32
CA SER A 137 15.95 10.55 11.75
C SER A 137 16.82 10.09 10.59
N TRP A 138 16.25 9.29 9.67
CA TRP A 138 16.95 8.84 8.47
C TRP A 138 17.23 9.99 7.51
N ALA A 139 16.24 10.85 7.27
CA ALA A 139 16.34 12.01 6.38
C ALA A 139 17.39 13.01 6.85
N ALA A 140 17.49 13.27 8.16
CA ALA A 140 18.50 14.15 8.72
C ALA A 140 19.94 13.74 8.37
N ALA A 141 20.17 12.44 8.08
CA ALA A 141 21.49 11.91 7.74
C ALA A 141 21.67 11.62 6.24
N HIS A 142 20.60 11.52 5.44
CA HIS A 142 20.67 11.00 4.07
C HIS A 142 19.96 11.86 3.02
N ASP A 143 19.10 12.80 3.41
CA ASP A 143 18.44 13.71 2.45
C ASP A 143 19.24 15.01 2.29
N ASN A 144 20.26 14.94 1.46
CA ASN A 144 21.13 16.09 1.19
C ASN A 144 20.43 17.21 0.38
N ALA A 145 19.34 16.87 -0.34
CA ALA A 145 18.59 17.82 -1.15
C ALA A 145 17.54 18.59 -0.34
N GLY A 146 17.14 18.09 0.84
CA GLY A 146 16.11 18.71 1.68
C GLY A 146 14.71 18.69 1.05
N CYS A 147 14.48 17.77 0.12
CA CYS A 147 13.22 17.66 -0.62
C CYS A 147 12.19 16.76 0.08
N LEU A 148 12.64 15.92 1.02
CA LEU A 148 11.80 14.98 1.76
C LEU A 148 11.29 15.58 3.06
N THR A 149 9.97 15.55 3.24
CA THR A 149 9.30 16.00 4.46
C THR A 149 8.33 14.94 4.97
N PHE A 150 7.86 15.09 6.21
CA PHE A 150 6.93 14.16 6.86
C PHE A 150 5.76 14.91 7.46
N ALA A 151 4.54 14.50 7.13
CA ALA A 151 3.29 15.10 7.58
C ALA A 151 2.52 14.15 8.50
N ASP A 152 2.05 14.67 9.64
CA ASP A 152 1.28 13.88 10.61
C ASP A 152 -0.23 13.82 10.26
N ASP A 153 -0.67 14.56 9.25
CA ASP A 153 -2.06 14.60 8.79
C ASP A 153 -2.15 14.26 7.31
N ARG A 154 -2.86 13.18 6.99
CA ARG A 154 -3.11 12.75 5.61
C ARG A 154 -3.86 13.79 4.76
N ARG A 155 -4.57 14.76 5.38
CA ARG A 155 -5.22 15.86 4.66
C ARG A 155 -4.23 16.80 4.00
N ARG A 156 -2.93 16.72 4.33
CA ARG A 156 -1.87 17.44 3.62
C ARG A 156 -1.66 16.97 2.18
N ALA A 157 -2.37 15.89 1.77
CA ALA A 157 -2.52 15.51 0.37
C ALA A 157 -3.30 16.54 -0.46
N ASP A 158 -4.07 17.42 0.18
CA ASP A 158 -4.80 18.52 -0.49
C ASP A 158 -3.83 19.42 -1.25
N GLN A 159 -4.18 19.80 -2.48
CA GLN A 159 -3.37 20.64 -3.37
C GLN A 159 -2.01 20.04 -3.78
N GLN A 160 -1.80 18.73 -3.62
CA GLN A 160 -0.60 18.09 -4.16
C GLN A 160 -0.83 17.67 -5.61
N ASP A 161 0.24 17.63 -6.42
CA ASP A 161 0.13 17.22 -7.82
C ASP A 161 -0.10 15.72 -7.94
N VAL A 162 0.63 14.93 -7.13
CA VAL A 162 0.65 13.47 -7.19
C VAL A 162 0.42 12.86 -5.81
N LEU A 163 -0.49 11.91 -5.73
CA LEU A 163 -0.69 11.03 -4.57
C LEU A 163 -0.18 9.63 -4.88
N LEU A 164 0.70 9.12 -4.04
CA LEU A 164 1.19 7.73 -4.08
C LEU A 164 0.61 6.93 -2.94
N VAL A 165 0.21 5.68 -3.21
CA VAL A 165 -0.20 4.68 -2.23
C VAL A 165 0.43 3.33 -2.63
N LEU A 166 1.59 3.03 -2.08
CA LEU A 166 2.42 1.92 -2.53
C LEU A 166 2.49 0.80 -1.49
N GLY A 167 1.61 -0.20 -1.63
CA GLY A 167 1.51 -1.32 -0.71
C GLY A 167 0.98 -0.95 0.67
N ALA A 168 0.18 0.09 0.76
CA ALA A 168 -0.36 0.63 2.00
C ALA A 168 -1.90 0.58 2.07
N LEU A 169 -2.60 0.62 0.93
CA LEU A 169 -4.05 0.75 0.86
C LEU A 169 -4.78 -0.31 1.69
N GLN A 170 -4.31 -1.54 1.68
CA GLN A 170 -4.87 -2.68 2.40
C GLN A 170 -4.81 -2.59 3.93
N TYR A 171 -4.05 -1.63 4.47
CA TYR A 171 -3.91 -1.42 5.92
C TYR A 171 -4.68 -0.23 6.44
N PHE A 172 -5.35 0.53 5.56
CA PHE A 172 -6.12 1.69 5.99
C PHE A 172 -7.37 1.27 6.76
N ASP A 173 -7.65 1.96 7.84
CA ASP A 173 -8.85 1.84 8.68
C ASP A 173 -9.97 2.78 8.23
N PHE A 174 -9.81 3.43 7.08
CA PHE A 174 -10.76 4.35 6.47
C PHE A 174 -10.99 4.00 4.99
N ASP A 175 -12.14 4.39 4.47
CA ASP A 175 -12.47 4.24 3.07
C ASP A 175 -11.72 5.27 2.23
N PHE A 176 -10.81 4.79 1.38
CA PHE A 176 -9.92 5.64 0.60
C PHE A 176 -10.64 6.56 -0.39
N PRO A 177 -11.63 6.11 -1.21
CA PRO A 177 -12.38 7.00 -2.08
C PRO A 177 -13.14 8.08 -1.31
N THR A 178 -13.80 7.74 -0.21
CA THR A 178 -14.49 8.71 0.65
C THR A 178 -13.53 9.75 1.25
N TRP A 179 -12.37 9.31 1.72
CA TRP A 179 -11.35 10.23 2.22
C TRP A 179 -10.85 11.15 1.11
N LEU A 180 -10.56 10.62 -0.08
CA LEU A 180 -10.08 11.41 -1.22
C LEU A 180 -11.12 12.46 -1.64
N ALA A 181 -12.42 12.11 -1.61
CA ALA A 181 -13.54 13.02 -1.87
C ALA A 181 -13.66 14.14 -0.82
N SER A 182 -13.14 13.93 0.39
CA SER A 182 -13.20 14.93 1.48
C SER A 182 -12.15 16.03 1.34
N LEU A 183 -11.18 15.89 0.44
CA LEU A 183 -10.18 16.92 0.14
C LEU A 183 -10.83 18.03 -0.69
N ALA A 184 -10.49 19.29 -0.39
CA ALA A 184 -11.02 20.43 -1.14
C ALA A 184 -10.46 20.50 -2.58
N HIS A 185 -9.19 20.12 -2.72
CA HIS A 185 -8.47 20.08 -3.99
C HIS A 185 -7.68 18.76 -4.06
N PRO A 186 -8.34 17.63 -4.37
CA PRO A 186 -7.68 16.34 -4.40
C PRO A 186 -6.59 16.30 -5.49
N PRO A 187 -5.50 15.52 -5.28
CA PRO A 187 -4.43 15.39 -6.24
C PRO A 187 -4.92 14.98 -7.62
N ARG A 188 -4.45 15.66 -8.66
CA ARG A 188 -4.81 15.32 -10.04
C ARG A 188 -4.38 13.91 -10.43
N HIS A 189 -3.23 13.48 -9.96
CA HIS A 189 -2.61 12.20 -10.31
C HIS A 189 -2.56 11.30 -9.07
N VAL A 190 -3.12 10.09 -9.20
CA VAL A 190 -3.12 9.08 -8.14
C VAL A 190 -2.47 7.81 -8.67
N ILE A 191 -1.41 7.36 -8.01
CA ILE A 191 -0.73 6.11 -8.33
C ILE A 191 -0.87 5.17 -7.15
N ILE A 192 -1.50 4.03 -7.39
CA ILE A 192 -1.69 2.97 -6.40
C ILE A 192 -0.93 1.75 -6.90
N SER A 193 -0.21 1.06 -6.03
CA SER A 193 0.49 -0.17 -6.40
C SER A 193 0.51 -1.15 -5.24
N LEU A 194 0.77 -2.42 -5.55
CA LEU A 194 0.87 -3.50 -4.55
C LEU A 194 -0.38 -3.62 -3.67
N THR A 195 -1.56 -3.51 -4.27
CA THR A 195 -2.84 -3.63 -3.57
C THR A 195 -3.52 -4.94 -3.93
N PRO A 196 -3.88 -5.79 -2.95
CA PRO A 196 -4.67 -6.99 -3.21
C PRO A 196 -6.08 -6.59 -3.62
N MET A 197 -6.50 -7.05 -4.78
CA MET A 197 -7.87 -6.82 -5.27
C MET A 197 -8.49 -8.11 -5.75
N HIS A 198 -9.66 -8.42 -5.21
CA HIS A 198 -10.46 -9.55 -5.64
C HIS A 198 -11.32 -9.18 -6.85
N ALA A 199 -11.62 -10.17 -7.70
CA ALA A 199 -12.37 -9.95 -8.93
C ALA A 199 -13.79 -9.41 -8.71
N THR A 200 -14.44 -9.77 -7.60
CA THR A 200 -15.85 -9.46 -7.34
C THR A 200 -16.14 -8.96 -5.93
N GLU A 201 -15.40 -9.45 -4.90
CA GLU A 201 -15.75 -9.26 -3.50
C GLU A 201 -14.83 -8.29 -2.77
N ASP A 202 -15.40 -7.57 -1.80
CA ASP A 202 -14.70 -6.71 -0.86
C ASP A 202 -14.77 -7.36 0.53
N PHE A 203 -13.62 -7.64 1.14
CA PHE A 203 -13.56 -8.34 2.41
C PHE A 203 -12.25 -8.05 3.15
N TYR A 204 -12.18 -8.48 4.40
CA TYR A 204 -10.97 -8.43 5.21
C TYR A 204 -10.46 -9.83 5.52
N THR A 205 -9.15 -9.97 5.63
CA THR A 205 -8.48 -11.13 6.22
C THR A 205 -7.53 -10.68 7.32
N LEU A 206 -7.00 -11.60 8.12
CA LEU A 206 -5.88 -11.29 9.00
C LEU A 206 -4.57 -11.61 8.30
N GLN A 207 -3.63 -10.68 8.36
CA GLN A 207 -2.25 -10.91 7.96
C GLN A 207 -1.34 -10.97 9.18
N ASN A 208 -0.61 -12.07 9.34
CA ASN A 208 0.47 -12.20 10.31
C ASN A 208 1.83 -12.11 9.59
N MET A 209 2.60 -11.10 9.92
CA MET A 209 3.94 -10.83 9.41
C MET A 209 5.04 -11.21 10.41
N GLY A 210 4.66 -11.81 11.53
CA GLY A 210 5.55 -12.17 12.64
C GLY A 210 5.80 -11.04 13.62
N PHE A 211 5.98 -9.82 13.17
CA PHE A 211 6.13 -8.61 13.99
C PHE A 211 4.83 -7.83 14.19
N ALA A 212 3.83 -8.11 13.37
CA ALA A 212 2.47 -7.58 13.49
C ALA A 212 1.46 -8.59 12.97
N CYS A 213 0.26 -8.60 13.54
CA CYS A 213 -0.91 -9.29 13.03
C CYS A 213 -2.04 -8.29 12.97
N VAL A 214 -2.50 -7.99 11.76
CA VAL A 214 -3.41 -6.87 11.52
C VAL A 214 -4.53 -7.25 10.56
N PRO A 215 -5.68 -6.57 10.58
CA PRO A 215 -6.65 -6.61 9.51
C PRO A 215 -5.99 -6.23 8.17
N TYR A 216 -6.40 -6.91 7.13
CA TYR A 216 -5.86 -6.76 5.78
C TYR A 216 -7.03 -6.71 4.81
N HIS A 217 -7.25 -5.56 4.18
CA HIS A 217 -8.36 -5.33 3.28
C HIS A 217 -8.04 -5.86 1.89
N VAL A 218 -8.89 -6.70 1.36
CA VAL A 218 -8.89 -7.14 -0.04
C VAL A 218 -10.07 -6.43 -0.71
N HIS A 219 -9.75 -5.48 -1.58
CA HIS A 219 -10.75 -4.66 -2.23
C HIS A 219 -11.42 -5.39 -3.39
N SER A 220 -12.72 -5.16 -3.61
CA SER A 220 -13.35 -5.49 -4.88
C SER A 220 -12.82 -4.57 -5.96
N ARG A 221 -12.11 -5.13 -6.96
CA ARG A 221 -11.52 -4.34 -8.06
C ARG A 221 -12.58 -3.52 -8.81
N PRO A 222 -13.73 -4.09 -9.23
CA PRO A 222 -14.75 -3.31 -9.94
C PRO A 222 -15.39 -2.23 -9.05
N ALA A 223 -15.68 -2.52 -7.77
CA ALA A 223 -16.27 -1.54 -6.86
C ALA A 223 -15.32 -0.37 -6.60
N PHE A 224 -14.02 -0.67 -6.38
CA PHE A 224 -12.99 0.35 -6.18
C PHE A 224 -12.86 1.28 -7.41
N LEU A 225 -12.74 0.71 -8.60
CA LEU A 225 -12.63 1.50 -9.84
C LEU A 225 -13.89 2.30 -10.13
N GLN A 226 -15.07 1.76 -9.83
CA GLN A 226 -16.34 2.49 -9.94
C GLN A 226 -16.39 3.69 -8.96
N ALA A 227 -15.96 3.51 -7.72
CA ALA A 227 -15.88 4.60 -6.74
C ALA A 227 -14.91 5.70 -7.21
N MET A 228 -13.73 5.33 -7.72
CA MET A 228 -12.76 6.30 -8.25
C MET A 228 -13.31 7.02 -9.49
N ALA A 229 -14.01 6.32 -10.38
CA ALA A 229 -14.68 6.94 -11.54
C ALA A 229 -15.77 7.92 -11.12
N GLY A 230 -16.52 7.60 -10.04
CA GLY A 230 -17.50 8.51 -9.45
C GLY A 230 -16.91 9.81 -8.92
N LEU A 231 -15.62 9.83 -8.58
CA LEU A 231 -14.86 11.02 -8.20
C LEU A 231 -14.20 11.74 -9.40
N GLY A 232 -14.46 11.28 -10.62
CA GLY A 232 -13.89 11.85 -11.85
C GLY A 232 -12.50 11.32 -12.21
N TYR A 233 -11.99 10.31 -11.51
CA TYR A 233 -10.72 9.69 -11.88
C TYR A 233 -10.93 8.63 -12.97
N ARG A 234 -10.13 8.70 -14.03
CA ARG A 234 -10.04 7.65 -15.05
C ARG A 234 -8.72 6.88 -14.92
N VAL A 235 -8.77 5.60 -15.21
CA VAL A 235 -7.57 4.77 -15.31
C VAL A 235 -6.82 5.14 -16.59
N VAL A 236 -5.54 5.48 -16.46
CA VAL A 236 -4.62 5.73 -17.58
C VAL A 236 -3.82 4.48 -17.89
N ASP A 237 -3.40 3.77 -16.84
CA ASP A 237 -2.63 2.55 -16.93
C ASP A 237 -2.97 1.63 -15.75
N ASP A 238 -2.87 0.33 -15.96
CA ASP A 238 -2.99 -0.68 -14.92
C ASP A 238 -1.99 -1.82 -15.12
N TRP A 239 -1.53 -2.41 -14.00
CA TRP A 239 -0.56 -3.51 -14.00
C TRP A 239 -0.83 -4.50 -12.89
N CYS A 240 -0.25 -5.69 -13.02
CA CYS A 240 -0.29 -6.74 -12.02
C CYS A 240 1.12 -7.07 -11.53
N SER A 241 1.29 -7.17 -10.22
CA SER A 241 2.52 -7.62 -9.57
C SER A 241 2.37 -9.10 -9.21
N GLU A 242 2.75 -9.99 -10.13
CA GLU A 242 2.58 -11.44 -10.00
C GLU A 242 3.47 -12.05 -8.89
N GLU A 243 4.49 -11.33 -8.44
CA GLU A 243 5.34 -11.77 -7.33
C GLU A 243 4.67 -11.67 -5.97
N ARG A 244 3.44 -11.18 -5.92
CA ARG A 244 2.62 -11.04 -4.71
C ARG A 244 1.34 -11.83 -4.83
N GLU A 245 1.00 -12.51 -3.74
CA GLU A 245 -0.25 -13.25 -3.64
C GLU A 245 -0.85 -13.13 -2.23
N CYS A 246 -2.16 -13.25 -2.14
CA CYS A 246 -2.86 -13.41 -0.87
C CYS A 246 -3.62 -14.73 -0.92
N ARG A 247 -3.06 -15.78 -0.32
CA ARG A 247 -3.69 -17.08 -0.23
C ARG A 247 -4.26 -17.31 1.15
N ILE A 248 -5.56 -17.52 1.22
CA ILE A 248 -6.32 -17.66 2.47
C ILE A 248 -6.68 -19.13 2.66
N PRO A 249 -5.96 -19.86 3.52
CA PRO A 249 -6.24 -21.28 3.73
C PRO A 249 -7.69 -21.53 4.13
N PHE A 250 -8.30 -22.53 3.51
CA PHE A 250 -9.71 -22.93 3.67
C PHE A 250 -10.75 -21.92 3.14
N ALA A 251 -10.31 -20.93 2.35
CA ALA A 251 -11.18 -19.95 1.69
C ALA A 251 -10.61 -19.59 0.30
N HIS A 252 -10.35 -20.60 -0.53
CA HIS A 252 -9.66 -20.44 -1.82
C HIS A 252 -10.43 -19.59 -2.83
N ASP A 253 -11.74 -19.49 -2.69
CA ASP A 253 -12.57 -18.59 -3.51
C ASP A 253 -12.23 -17.09 -3.24
N HIS A 254 -11.49 -16.80 -2.18
CA HIS A 254 -11.02 -15.47 -1.79
C HIS A 254 -9.50 -15.29 -2.01
N ASP A 255 -8.84 -16.22 -2.65
CA ASP A 255 -7.42 -16.09 -2.98
C ASP A 255 -7.24 -14.97 -4.03
N VAL A 256 -6.14 -14.21 -3.92
CA VAL A 256 -5.73 -13.20 -4.89
C VAL A 256 -4.39 -13.57 -5.49
N GLU A 257 -4.38 -13.77 -6.81
CA GLU A 257 -3.20 -14.10 -7.60
C GLU A 257 -2.63 -12.83 -8.24
N GLY A 258 -1.66 -12.22 -7.62
CA GLY A 258 -1.09 -10.97 -8.08
C GLY A 258 -1.79 -9.73 -7.48
N TYR A 259 -1.00 -8.67 -7.27
CA TYR A 259 -1.51 -7.43 -6.70
C TYR A 259 -1.64 -6.36 -7.79
N SER A 260 -2.74 -5.63 -7.71
CA SER A 260 -3.07 -4.58 -8.68
C SER A 260 -2.24 -3.31 -8.43
N GLY A 261 -1.93 -2.64 -9.55
CA GLY A 261 -1.47 -1.27 -9.57
C GLY A 261 -2.23 -0.47 -10.61
N PHE A 262 -2.35 0.85 -10.39
CA PHE A 262 -3.07 1.78 -11.27
C PHE A 262 -2.38 3.12 -11.28
N TYR A 263 -2.37 3.75 -12.46
CA TYR A 263 -2.25 5.18 -12.57
C TYR A 263 -3.60 5.77 -12.98
N LEU A 264 -4.13 6.66 -12.13
CA LEU A 264 -5.39 7.34 -12.33
C LEU A 264 -5.17 8.86 -12.43
N THR A 265 -5.97 9.53 -13.25
CA THR A 265 -5.94 10.99 -13.39
C THR A 265 -7.34 11.57 -13.37
N ASN A 266 -7.49 12.73 -12.73
CA ASN A 266 -8.70 13.53 -12.73
C ASN A 266 -8.47 14.81 -13.54
N GLU A 267 -9.10 14.93 -14.70
CA GLU A 267 -8.98 16.09 -15.59
C GLU A 267 -9.82 17.29 -15.15
N THR A 268 -10.83 17.08 -14.29
CA THR A 268 -11.72 18.14 -13.82
C THR A 268 -11.12 18.99 -12.70
N GLY A 269 -10.04 18.51 -12.06
CA GLY A 269 -9.30 19.20 -11.00
C GLY A 269 -8.28 20.27 -11.49
N SER A 270 -8.35 20.69 -12.75
CA SER A 270 -7.41 21.67 -13.30
C SER A 270 -7.70 23.09 -12.82
N GLY A 271 -7.26 23.42 -11.62
CA GLY A 271 -6.80 24.77 -11.36
C GLY A 271 -5.56 25.03 -12.22
N VAL A 272 -5.77 25.64 -13.39
CA VAL A 272 -4.68 26.16 -14.24
C VAL A 272 -3.83 27.07 -13.35
N ARG A 273 -2.62 26.61 -13.00
CA ARG A 273 -1.62 27.51 -12.41
C ARG A 273 -1.30 28.55 -13.48
N PRO A 274 -1.56 29.85 -13.28
CA PRO A 274 -1.17 30.85 -14.26
C PRO A 274 0.34 30.78 -14.47
N PRO A 275 0.84 30.94 -15.71
CA PRO A 275 2.27 30.97 -15.97
C PRO A 275 2.91 32.03 -15.07
N ALA A 276 4.01 31.66 -14.42
CA ALA A 276 4.78 32.57 -13.59
C ALA A 276 5.11 33.82 -14.43
N ALA A 277 4.66 35.00 -13.96
CA ALA A 277 4.94 36.25 -14.62
C ALA A 277 6.46 36.38 -14.77
N SER A 278 6.93 36.46 -16.00
CA SER A 278 8.30 36.81 -16.34
C SER A 278 8.60 38.20 -15.70
N ARG A 279 9.57 38.23 -14.79
CA ARG A 279 10.10 39.49 -14.27
C ARG A 279 10.72 40.25 -15.44
N PRO A 280 10.39 41.53 -15.64
CA PRO A 280 11.10 42.37 -16.60
C PRO A 280 12.53 42.57 -16.10
N SER A 281 13.46 42.53 -17.04
CA SER A 281 14.90 42.78 -16.92
C SER A 281 15.22 44.18 -16.43
#